data_f3bd1d57e45ab62af31e84e5617f5bb3
#
_entry.id   f3bd1d57e45ab62af31e84e5617f5bb3
#
_cell.length_a   1.000
_cell.length_b   1.000
_cell.length_c   1.000
_cell.angle_alpha   90.00
_cell.angle_beta   90.00
_cell.angle_gamma   90.00
#
_symmetry.space_group_name_H-M   'P 1'
#
loop_
_entity.id
_entity.type
_entity.pdbx_description
1 polymer ?
#
loop_
_entity_poly.entity_id
_entity_poly.type
_entity_poly.pdbx_seq_one_letter_code
_entity_poly.pdbx_strand_id
1 'polypeptide(L)'
;MMTVKLDKATHDRQQFDCGVESLNNYLKVMASQQSQKDNTRTFVLVEEQNAERVIGYYTLTMTPIDLSALPDKLQKKHHNASSGGLIARLAIDKCYAKQGHGEWLLIDALNRLLQASETVAFPVVIVDAKDGAIGFYEKFGFTPFQDSTNKLFLTIADIRASIE
;
A
#
# COMPACT_ATOMS: atom_id res chain seq x y z
N MET A 1 16.42 4.61 -7.85
CA MET A 1 15.43 3.62 -7.39
C MET A 1 14.11 3.80 -8.10
N MET A 2 13.44 2.70 -8.34
CA MET A 2 12.15 2.71 -9.01
C MET A 2 11.29 1.52 -8.55
N THR A 3 9.97 1.65 -8.70
CA THR A 3 9.08 0.51 -8.53
C THR A 3 8.65 -0.02 -9.90
N VAL A 4 8.61 -1.33 -9.99
CA VAL A 4 8.14 -2.04 -11.19
C VAL A 4 7.22 -3.18 -10.75
N LYS A 5 6.35 -3.62 -11.65
CA LYS A 5 5.50 -4.77 -11.36
C LYS A 5 6.37 -5.99 -11.06
N LEU A 6 5.95 -6.76 -10.07
CA LEU A 6 6.63 -8.02 -9.75
C LEU A 6 6.63 -8.94 -10.96
N ASP A 7 7.83 -9.40 -11.32
CA ASP A 7 8.05 -10.41 -12.36
C ASP A 7 8.86 -11.53 -11.74
N LYS A 8 8.24 -12.68 -11.55
CA LYS A 8 8.90 -13.82 -10.90
C LYS A 8 10.12 -14.35 -11.65
N ALA A 9 10.21 -14.08 -12.96
CA ALA A 9 11.36 -14.49 -13.76
C ALA A 9 12.57 -13.57 -13.57
N THR A 10 12.33 -12.31 -13.19
CA THR A 10 13.38 -11.30 -13.04
C THR A 10 13.79 -11.11 -11.59
N HIS A 11 12.83 -11.06 -10.67
CA HIS A 11 13.07 -10.62 -9.30
C HIS A 11 13.40 -11.80 -8.38
N ASP A 12 14.51 -11.65 -7.64
CA ASP A 12 14.91 -12.64 -6.64
C ASP A 12 14.11 -12.46 -5.36
N ARG A 13 13.07 -13.27 -5.21
CA ARG A 13 12.18 -13.20 -4.04
C ARG A 13 12.72 -14.00 -2.87
N GLN A 14 13.61 -14.95 -3.11
CA GLN A 14 14.12 -15.82 -2.07
C GLN A 14 15.03 -15.11 -1.07
N GLN A 15 15.76 -14.10 -1.51
CA GLN A 15 16.64 -13.32 -0.65
C GLN A 15 15.89 -12.29 0.19
N PHE A 16 14.65 -11.97 -0.18
CA PHE A 16 13.88 -10.94 0.53
C PHE A 16 13.56 -11.36 1.96
N ASP A 17 13.92 -10.50 2.91
CA ASP A 17 13.64 -10.72 4.32
C ASP A 17 13.40 -9.37 5.01
N CYS A 18 12.15 -9.08 5.31
CA CYS A 18 11.76 -7.87 6.02
C CYS A 18 11.65 -8.05 7.54
N GLY A 19 11.95 -9.27 8.04
CA GLY A 19 11.84 -9.59 9.45
C GLY A 19 10.44 -10.05 9.88
N VAL A 20 9.46 -10.04 8.98
CA VAL A 20 8.10 -10.52 9.24
C VAL A 20 7.80 -11.68 8.30
N GLU A 21 7.69 -12.87 8.85
CA GLU A 21 7.60 -14.10 8.07
C GLU A 21 6.38 -14.10 7.12
N SER A 22 5.24 -13.62 7.56
CA SER A 22 4.04 -13.58 6.73
C SER A 22 4.21 -12.68 5.50
N LEU A 23 4.92 -11.57 5.65
CA LEU A 23 5.19 -10.66 4.54
C LEU A 23 6.23 -11.24 3.58
N ASN A 24 7.26 -11.91 4.12
CA ASN A 24 8.23 -12.63 3.30
C ASN A 24 7.56 -13.71 2.48
N ASN A 25 6.73 -14.51 3.12
CA ASN A 25 6.03 -15.61 2.49
C ASN A 25 5.06 -15.16 1.41
N TYR A 26 4.36 -14.06 1.66
CA TYR A 26 3.45 -13.52 0.65
C TYR A 26 4.19 -13.19 -0.65
N LEU A 27 5.31 -12.51 -0.56
CA LEU A 27 6.11 -12.14 -1.73
C LEU A 27 6.64 -13.38 -2.46
N LYS A 28 7.13 -14.36 -1.71
CA LYS A 28 7.75 -15.57 -2.27
C LYS A 28 6.75 -16.51 -2.92
N VAL A 29 5.56 -16.66 -2.33
CA VAL A 29 4.63 -17.74 -2.68
C VAL A 29 3.36 -17.22 -3.34
N MET A 30 2.80 -16.12 -2.86
CA MET A 30 1.44 -15.73 -3.21
C MET A 30 1.32 -14.57 -4.20
N ALA A 31 2.22 -13.59 -4.13
CA ALA A 31 2.06 -12.33 -4.85
C ALA A 31 1.88 -12.51 -6.36
N SER A 32 2.70 -13.34 -6.99
CA SER A 32 2.62 -13.58 -8.43
C SER A 32 1.33 -14.30 -8.82
N GLN A 33 0.92 -15.28 -8.05
CA GLN A 33 -0.33 -16.01 -8.29
C GLN A 33 -1.54 -15.11 -8.17
N GLN A 34 -1.58 -14.26 -7.15
CA GLN A 34 -2.68 -13.33 -6.94
C GLN A 34 -2.76 -12.28 -8.06
N SER A 35 -1.62 -11.86 -8.58
CA SER A 35 -1.58 -10.95 -9.73
C SER A 35 -2.10 -11.61 -11.00
N GLN A 36 -1.75 -12.87 -11.23
CA GLN A 36 -2.24 -13.62 -12.39
C GLN A 36 -3.75 -13.83 -12.36
N LYS A 37 -4.32 -13.92 -11.17
CA LYS A 37 -5.77 -14.04 -10.97
C LYS A 37 -6.49 -12.69 -10.97
N ASP A 38 -5.77 -11.60 -11.18
CA ASP A 38 -6.30 -10.22 -11.12
C ASP A 38 -6.88 -9.83 -9.76
N ASN A 39 -6.46 -10.48 -8.69
CA ASN A 39 -6.92 -10.18 -7.34
C ASN A 39 -6.15 -9.04 -6.69
N THR A 40 -4.85 -8.94 -6.99
CA THR A 40 -3.96 -7.89 -6.45
C THR A 40 -2.93 -7.49 -7.51
N ARG A 41 -2.25 -6.37 -7.24
CA ARG A 41 -1.04 -6.00 -7.99
C ARG A 41 0.07 -5.74 -7.00
N THR A 42 1.25 -6.32 -7.25
CA THR A 42 2.42 -6.14 -6.41
C THR A 42 3.50 -5.42 -7.19
N PHE A 43 4.08 -4.40 -6.56
CA PHE A 43 5.16 -3.60 -7.11
C PHE A 43 6.37 -3.75 -6.21
N VAL A 44 7.54 -3.96 -6.82
CA VAL A 44 8.79 -4.13 -6.09
C VAL A 44 9.69 -2.92 -6.29
N LEU A 45 10.39 -2.53 -5.22
CA LEU A 45 11.39 -1.46 -5.24
C LEU A 45 12.74 -2.07 -5.58
N VAL A 46 13.37 -1.56 -6.63
CA VAL A 46 14.66 -2.04 -7.11
C VAL A 46 15.57 -0.86 -7.47
N GLU A 47 16.88 -1.12 -7.53
CA GLU A 47 17.83 -0.20 -8.12
C GLU A 47 18.02 -0.51 -9.59
N GLU A 48 18.25 0.51 -10.42
CA GLU A 48 18.45 0.32 -11.86
C GLU A 48 19.63 -0.60 -12.17
N GLN A 49 20.71 -0.48 -11.40
CA GLN A 49 21.91 -1.30 -11.59
C GLN A 49 21.77 -2.72 -11.10
N ASN A 50 20.76 -3.00 -10.28
CA ASN A 50 20.54 -4.33 -9.71
C ASN A 50 19.04 -4.61 -9.62
N ALA A 51 18.42 -4.73 -10.79
CA ALA A 51 16.96 -4.87 -10.90
C ALA A 51 16.43 -6.21 -10.37
N GLU A 52 17.30 -7.17 -10.12
CA GLU A 52 16.89 -8.47 -9.57
C GLU A 52 16.67 -8.43 -8.07
N ARG A 53 17.40 -7.57 -7.36
CA ARG A 53 17.31 -7.46 -5.89
C ARG A 53 16.09 -6.67 -5.47
N VAL A 54 15.21 -7.31 -4.73
CA VAL A 54 14.01 -6.67 -4.17
C VAL A 54 14.39 -5.97 -2.86
N ILE A 55 14.32 -4.65 -2.86
CA ILE A 55 14.58 -3.81 -1.68
C ILE A 55 13.33 -3.72 -0.81
N GLY A 56 12.17 -3.67 -1.43
CA GLY A 56 10.89 -3.59 -0.76
C GLY A 56 9.76 -3.88 -1.72
N TYR A 57 8.54 -3.94 -1.21
CA TYR A 57 7.38 -4.12 -2.06
C TYR A 57 6.12 -3.58 -1.40
N TYR A 58 5.12 -3.31 -2.22
CA TYR A 58 3.76 -3.09 -1.75
C TYR A 58 2.77 -3.81 -2.64
N THR A 59 1.60 -4.09 -2.09
CA THR A 59 0.52 -4.77 -2.80
C THR A 59 -0.74 -3.91 -2.74
N LEU A 60 -1.36 -3.72 -3.89
CA LEU A 60 -2.57 -2.90 -4.06
C LEU A 60 -3.75 -3.76 -4.48
N THR A 61 -4.90 -3.43 -3.94
CA THR A 61 -6.19 -3.98 -4.34
C THR A 61 -7.30 -3.02 -3.93
N MET A 62 -8.55 -3.43 -4.07
CA MET A 62 -9.70 -2.67 -3.59
C MET A 62 -10.31 -3.37 -2.39
N THR A 63 -10.98 -2.61 -1.53
CA THR A 63 -11.66 -3.15 -0.35
C THR A 63 -12.98 -2.41 -0.14
N PRO A 64 -14.01 -3.09 0.39
CA PRO A 64 -15.24 -2.39 0.78
C PRO A 64 -14.96 -1.35 1.86
N ILE A 65 -15.70 -0.25 1.85
CA ILE A 65 -15.63 0.77 2.88
C ILE A 65 -16.80 0.57 3.85
N ASP A 66 -16.51 0.51 5.15
CA ASP A 66 -17.53 0.67 6.16
C ASP A 66 -17.76 2.17 6.37
N LEU A 67 -18.76 2.72 5.69
CA LEU A 67 -19.06 4.14 5.76
C LEU A 67 -19.40 4.60 7.19
N SER A 68 -19.99 3.72 8.00
CA SER A 68 -20.36 4.06 9.39
C SER A 68 -19.13 4.32 10.26
N ALA A 69 -17.97 3.84 9.88
CA ALA A 69 -16.71 4.04 10.60
C ALA A 69 -15.99 5.33 10.22
N LEU A 70 -16.45 6.03 9.20
CA LEU A 70 -15.90 7.32 8.81
C LEU A 70 -16.49 8.45 9.66
N PRO A 71 -15.76 9.59 9.80
CA PRO A 71 -16.35 10.79 10.39
C PRO A 71 -17.62 11.23 9.65
N ASP A 72 -18.57 11.84 10.37
CA ASP A 72 -19.89 12.21 9.83
C ASP A 72 -19.83 12.99 8.53
N LYS A 73 -18.91 13.94 8.43
CA LYS A 73 -18.73 14.77 7.23
C LYS A 73 -18.42 13.92 6.01
N LEU A 74 -17.54 12.93 6.18
CA LEU A 74 -17.14 12.03 5.09
C LEU A 74 -18.24 11.02 4.76
N GLN A 75 -19.01 10.58 5.75
CA GLN A 75 -20.16 9.72 5.52
C GLN A 75 -21.16 10.39 4.58
N LYS A 76 -21.44 11.66 4.82
CA LYS A 76 -22.38 12.44 3.99
C LYS A 76 -21.83 12.63 2.57
N LYS A 77 -20.55 13.01 2.47
CA LYS A 77 -19.91 13.28 1.18
C LYS A 77 -19.81 12.01 0.32
N HIS A 78 -19.56 10.86 0.94
CA HIS A 78 -19.26 9.62 0.23
C HIS A 78 -20.33 8.54 0.38
N HIS A 79 -21.57 8.93 0.66
CA HIS A 79 -22.65 7.97 0.92
C HIS A 79 -22.92 7.01 -0.25
N ASN A 80 -22.54 7.38 -1.46
CA ASN A 80 -22.70 6.52 -2.64
C ASN A 80 -21.46 5.68 -2.93
N ALA A 81 -20.38 5.85 -2.20
CA ALA A 81 -19.16 5.08 -2.42
C ALA A 81 -19.25 3.70 -1.76
N SER A 82 -18.67 2.70 -2.41
CA SER A 82 -18.69 1.33 -1.91
C SER A 82 -17.31 0.77 -1.62
N SER A 83 -16.27 1.31 -2.24
CA SER A 83 -14.92 0.74 -2.17
C SER A 83 -13.85 1.79 -2.04
N GLY A 84 -12.75 1.42 -1.42
CA GLY A 84 -11.52 2.20 -1.35
C GLY A 84 -10.34 1.43 -1.91
N GLY A 85 -9.27 2.15 -2.24
CA GLY A 85 -8.00 1.53 -2.59
C GLY A 85 -7.34 1.01 -1.32
N LEU A 86 -6.80 -0.20 -1.35
CA LEU A 86 -6.14 -0.82 -0.21
C LEU A 86 -4.67 -1.03 -0.50
N ILE A 87 -3.82 -0.49 0.38
CA ILE A 87 -2.42 -0.92 0.45
C ILE A 87 -2.42 -2.11 1.40
N ALA A 88 -2.50 -3.30 0.83
CA ALA A 88 -2.67 -4.52 1.61
C ALA A 88 -1.40 -4.92 2.35
N ARG A 89 -0.25 -4.61 1.75
CA ARG A 89 1.07 -4.92 2.32
C ARG A 89 2.07 -3.87 1.89
N LEU A 90 3.02 -3.58 2.78
CA LEU A 90 4.14 -2.70 2.50
C LEU A 90 5.30 -3.16 3.37
N ALA A 91 6.43 -3.49 2.77
CA ALA A 91 7.56 -4.06 3.49
C ALA A 91 8.89 -3.67 2.86
N ILE A 92 9.92 -3.51 3.71
CA ILE A 92 11.29 -3.20 3.30
C ILE A 92 12.20 -4.31 3.84
N ASP A 93 13.12 -4.79 2.99
CA ASP A 93 14.15 -5.74 3.40
C ASP A 93 14.98 -5.14 4.53
N LYS A 94 15.27 -5.93 5.55
CA LYS A 94 15.98 -5.47 6.76
C LYS A 94 17.37 -4.93 6.46
N CYS A 95 18.02 -5.35 5.37
CA CYS A 95 19.31 -4.82 4.95
C CYS A 95 19.22 -3.37 4.47
N TYR A 96 18.03 -2.92 4.14
CA TYR A 96 17.75 -1.56 3.65
C TYR A 96 16.91 -0.75 4.63
N ALA A 97 16.73 -1.24 5.85
CA ALA A 97 15.91 -0.57 6.86
C ALA A 97 16.53 0.74 7.32
N LYS A 98 15.69 1.66 7.82
CA LYS A 98 16.12 2.95 8.41
C LYS A 98 16.86 3.87 7.43
N GLN A 99 16.54 3.75 6.13
CA GLN A 99 17.15 4.59 5.08
C GLN A 99 16.10 5.41 4.32
N GLY A 100 14.88 5.49 4.85
CA GLY A 100 13.80 6.26 4.22
C GLY A 100 13.05 5.54 3.10
N HIS A 101 13.35 4.29 2.84
CA HIS A 101 12.71 3.53 1.75
C HIS A 101 11.23 3.25 2.01
N GLY A 102 10.85 3.05 3.27
CA GLY A 102 9.45 2.83 3.63
C GLY A 102 8.58 4.04 3.31
N GLU A 103 9.06 5.23 3.61
CA GLU A 103 8.38 6.48 3.28
C GLU A 103 8.28 6.67 1.77
N TRP A 104 9.40 6.46 1.08
CA TRP A 104 9.44 6.56 -0.38
C TRP A 104 8.43 5.61 -1.02
N LEU A 105 8.39 4.38 -0.53
CA LEU A 105 7.52 3.33 -1.04
C LEU A 105 6.03 3.66 -0.80
N LEU A 106 5.71 4.20 0.38
CA LEU A 106 4.34 4.63 0.68
C LEU A 106 3.90 5.76 -0.26
N ILE A 107 4.74 6.75 -0.46
CA ILE A 107 4.42 7.86 -1.36
C ILE A 107 4.21 7.37 -2.79
N ASP A 108 5.05 6.44 -3.25
CA ASP A 108 4.90 5.84 -4.56
C ASP A 108 3.55 5.11 -4.70
N ALA A 109 3.16 4.34 -3.68
CA ALA A 109 1.88 3.66 -3.65
C ALA A 109 0.70 4.64 -3.68
N LEU A 110 0.77 5.72 -2.91
CA LEU A 110 -0.27 6.75 -2.88
C LEU A 110 -0.41 7.44 -4.24
N ASN A 111 0.70 7.76 -4.88
CA ASN A 111 0.68 8.37 -6.21
C ASN A 111 0.05 7.43 -7.24
N ARG A 112 0.36 6.14 -7.17
CA ARG A 112 -0.20 5.15 -8.08
C ARG A 112 -1.71 4.98 -7.86
N LEU A 113 -2.16 4.98 -6.62
CA LEU A 113 -3.59 4.92 -6.31
C LEU A 113 -4.32 6.20 -6.71
N LEU A 114 -3.70 7.36 -6.53
CA LEU A 114 -4.28 8.61 -7.00
C LEU A 114 -4.52 8.57 -8.51
N GLN A 115 -3.55 8.12 -9.28
CA GLN A 115 -3.69 7.97 -10.74
C GLN A 115 -4.80 6.98 -11.09
N ALA A 116 -4.87 5.86 -10.38
CA ALA A 116 -5.92 4.87 -10.61
C ALA A 116 -7.31 5.44 -10.33
N SER A 117 -7.43 6.31 -9.32
CA SER A 117 -8.70 6.94 -8.95
C SER A 117 -9.22 7.91 -10.01
N GLU A 118 -8.36 8.38 -10.89
CA GLU A 118 -8.76 9.25 -12.00
C GLU A 118 -9.44 8.47 -13.13
N THR A 119 -9.19 7.18 -13.21
CA THR A 119 -9.80 6.29 -14.21
C THR A 119 -11.02 5.57 -13.65
N VAL A 120 -10.89 5.03 -12.43
CA VAL A 120 -12.00 4.36 -11.72
C VAL A 120 -12.08 4.98 -10.34
N ALA A 121 -13.12 5.74 -10.06
CA ALA A 121 -13.21 6.56 -8.87
C ALA A 121 -13.38 5.76 -7.59
N PHE A 122 -12.62 6.14 -6.57
CA PHE A 122 -12.82 5.72 -5.19
C PHE A 122 -12.35 6.86 -4.28
N PRO A 123 -12.97 7.07 -3.10
CA PRO A 123 -12.73 8.29 -2.33
C PRO A 123 -11.59 8.23 -1.33
N VAL A 124 -11.18 7.03 -0.91
CA VAL A 124 -10.18 6.87 0.16
C VAL A 124 -9.20 5.77 -0.15
N VAL A 125 -8.01 5.90 0.43
CA VAL A 125 -7.01 4.82 0.52
C VAL A 125 -7.04 4.30 1.94
N ILE A 126 -7.03 2.99 2.08
CA ILE A 126 -7.11 2.29 3.36
C ILE A 126 -5.83 1.48 3.57
N VAL A 127 -5.33 1.47 4.80
CA VAL A 127 -4.24 0.60 5.22
C VAL A 127 -4.65 -0.15 6.48
N ASP A 128 -4.11 -1.35 6.65
CA ASP A 128 -4.22 -2.13 7.88
C ASP A 128 -2.84 -2.09 8.54
N ALA A 129 -2.68 -1.22 9.54
CA ALA A 129 -1.42 -1.01 10.22
C ALA A 129 -1.31 -1.98 11.37
N LYS A 130 -0.53 -3.03 11.18
CA LYS A 130 -0.23 -3.99 12.25
C LYS A 130 0.76 -3.38 13.24
N ASP A 131 0.99 -4.09 14.32
CA ASP A 131 1.76 -3.71 15.51
C ASP A 131 2.87 -2.67 15.27
N GLY A 132 2.73 -1.50 15.87
CA GLY A 132 3.73 -0.44 15.84
C GLY A 132 3.76 0.42 14.57
N ALA A 133 2.96 0.11 13.56
CA ALA A 133 2.96 0.85 12.29
C ALA A 133 1.95 2.01 12.25
N ILE A 134 1.05 2.12 13.22
CA ILE A 134 0.03 3.18 13.24
C ILE A 134 0.68 4.56 13.18
N GLY A 135 1.70 4.81 14.00
CA GLY A 135 2.39 6.09 14.03
C GLY A 135 3.06 6.45 12.70
N PHE A 136 3.57 5.45 11.99
CA PHE A 136 4.14 5.65 10.67
C PHE A 136 3.08 6.21 9.70
N TYR A 137 1.90 5.61 9.65
CA TYR A 137 0.84 6.07 8.77
C TYR A 137 0.23 7.40 9.20
N GLU A 138 0.05 7.62 10.51
CA GLU A 138 -0.46 8.88 11.04
C GLU A 138 0.45 10.06 10.67
N LYS A 139 1.74 9.85 10.63
CA LYS A 139 2.74 10.84 10.20
C LYS A 139 2.48 11.32 8.78
N PHE A 140 1.89 10.50 7.92
CA PHE A 140 1.56 10.84 6.54
C PHE A 140 0.13 11.31 6.36
N GLY A 141 -0.58 11.58 7.45
CA GLY A 141 -1.92 12.16 7.41
C GLY A 141 -3.06 11.14 7.48
N PHE A 142 -2.76 9.86 7.62
CA PHE A 142 -3.79 8.85 7.78
C PHE A 142 -4.51 9.03 9.13
N THR A 143 -5.80 8.77 9.13
CA THR A 143 -6.67 8.85 10.31
C THR A 143 -7.22 7.46 10.62
N PRO A 144 -7.18 7.01 11.89
CA PRO A 144 -7.81 5.74 12.25
C PRO A 144 -9.31 5.77 12.02
N PHE A 145 -9.86 4.64 11.58
CA PHE A 145 -11.32 4.46 11.57
C PHE A 145 -11.85 4.44 13.00
N GLN A 146 -13.08 4.90 13.20
CA GLN A 146 -13.65 5.08 14.53
C GLN A 146 -13.83 3.77 15.31
N ASP A 147 -14.05 2.67 14.61
CA ASP A 147 -14.35 1.37 15.20
C ASP A 147 -13.19 0.37 15.14
N SER A 148 -12.04 0.78 14.65
CA SER A 148 -10.90 -0.11 14.46
C SER A 148 -9.65 0.43 15.12
N THR A 149 -8.85 -0.47 15.69
CA THR A 149 -7.57 -0.11 16.28
C THR A 149 -6.44 -0.06 15.28
N ASN A 150 -6.57 -0.75 14.12
CA ASN A 150 -5.48 -0.93 13.18
C ASN A 150 -5.75 -0.39 11.77
N LYS A 151 -7.01 -0.12 11.43
CA LYS A 151 -7.33 0.39 10.09
C LYS A 151 -7.33 1.90 10.07
N LEU A 152 -6.64 2.46 9.08
CA LEU A 152 -6.56 3.89 8.87
C LEU A 152 -6.93 4.22 7.43
N PHE A 153 -7.35 5.46 7.20
CA PHE A 153 -7.67 5.94 5.87
C PHE A 153 -7.04 7.30 5.60
N LEU A 154 -6.87 7.59 4.31
CA LEU A 154 -6.48 8.91 3.81
C LEU A 154 -7.34 9.17 2.59
N THR A 155 -7.97 10.35 2.52
CA THR A 155 -8.85 10.66 1.39
C THR A 155 -8.05 10.95 0.12
N ILE A 156 -8.62 10.61 -1.02
CA ILE A 156 -8.02 10.97 -2.32
C ILE A 156 -7.89 12.50 -2.43
N ALA A 157 -8.85 13.25 -1.91
CA ALA A 157 -8.79 14.70 -1.90
C ALA A 157 -7.55 15.22 -1.16
N ASP A 158 -7.22 14.63 -0.01
CA ASP A 158 -6.04 15.03 0.77
C ASP A 158 -4.74 14.61 0.07
N ILE A 159 -4.71 13.45 -0.56
CA ILE A 159 -3.54 13.02 -1.34
C ILE A 159 -3.30 14.00 -2.50
N ARG A 160 -4.36 14.35 -3.22
CA ARG A 160 -4.27 15.30 -4.34
C ARG A 160 -3.76 16.66 -3.87
N ALA A 161 -4.27 17.16 -2.76
CA ALA A 161 -3.86 18.45 -2.20
C ALA A 161 -2.38 18.46 -1.79
N SER A 162 -1.83 17.34 -1.32
CA SER A 162 -0.45 17.26 -0.88
C SER A 162 0.56 17.29 -2.03
N ILE A 163 0.11 17.03 -3.25
CA ILE A 163 0.97 16.99 -4.46
C ILE A 163 0.99 18.34 -5.17
N GLU A 164 -0.05 19.12 -4.99
CA GLU A 164 -0.17 20.44 -5.62
C GLU A 164 0.66 21.52 -4.94
#